data_5634c163bc5e5ff638bd3ea33797daa9
#
_entry.id   5634c163bc5e5ff638bd3ea33797daa9
#
_cell.length_a   1.000
_cell.length_b   1.000
_cell.length_c   1.000
_cell.angle_alpha   90.00
_cell.angle_beta   90.00
_cell.angle_gamma   90.00
#
_symmetry.space_group_name_H-M   'P 1'
#
loop_
_entity.id
_entity.type
_entity.pdbx_description
1 polymer ?
#
loop_
_entity_poly.entity_id
_entity_poly.type
_entity_poly.pdbx_seq_one_letter_code
_entity_poly.pdbx_strand_id
1 'polypeptide(L)'
;LKDIKLCKDISKLCKKFKKEYLLIMVTNQPDYLRKKNTKKNIQTINQYLKKKLYLDDIYVCYSDDDNCYNRKPNPGMIYDAQKKYNIDLKKSYFIGDRWRVIGAGNKAKCITIFINRNYSEKNIFKPKFNVKEINEILKIIK
;
A
#
# COMPACT_ATOMS: atom_id res chain seq x y z
N LEU A 1 -7.68 16.69 9.15
CA LEU A 1 -8.50 15.56 8.66
C LEU A 1 -9.62 15.98 7.68
N LYS A 2 -10.02 17.25 7.67
CA LYS A 2 -11.10 17.74 6.79
C LYS A 2 -10.79 17.56 5.30
N ASP A 3 -9.52 17.53 4.93
CA ASP A 3 -9.06 17.45 3.54
C ASP A 3 -8.75 16.04 3.06
N ILE A 4 -8.93 15.01 3.92
CA ILE A 4 -8.69 13.63 3.54
C ILE A 4 -9.88 13.12 2.74
N LYS A 5 -9.63 12.84 1.45
CA LYS A 5 -10.61 12.19 0.55
C LYS A 5 -10.18 10.76 0.29
N LEU A 6 -11.02 9.80 0.66
CA LEU A 6 -10.80 8.39 0.31
C LEU A 6 -11.19 8.18 -1.16
N CYS A 7 -10.43 7.29 -1.83
CA CYS A 7 -10.83 6.84 -3.16
C CYS A 7 -12.22 6.20 -3.10
N LYS A 8 -13.01 6.44 -4.15
CA LYS A 8 -14.31 5.80 -4.28
C LYS A 8 -14.18 4.28 -4.12
N ASP A 9 -15.09 3.70 -3.38
CA ASP A 9 -15.21 2.26 -3.15
C ASP A 9 -14.11 1.58 -2.33
N ILE A 10 -13.02 2.27 -1.93
CA ILE A 10 -11.94 1.65 -1.16
C ILE A 10 -12.42 1.14 0.21
N SER A 11 -13.26 1.89 0.88
CA SER A 11 -13.80 1.50 2.19
C SER A 11 -14.69 0.25 2.09
N LYS A 12 -15.50 0.17 1.04
CA LYS A 12 -16.34 -1.00 0.74
C LYS A 12 -15.51 -2.24 0.45
N LEU A 13 -14.44 -2.08 -0.35
CA LEU A 13 -13.50 -3.15 -0.66
C LEU A 13 -12.85 -3.69 0.63
N CYS A 14 -12.30 -2.81 1.45
CA CYS A 14 -11.66 -3.18 2.70
C CYS A 14 -12.62 -3.90 3.65
N LYS A 15 -13.84 -3.38 3.80
CA LYS A 15 -14.88 -4.00 4.63
C LYS A 15 -15.22 -5.42 4.19
N LYS A 16 -15.25 -5.66 2.88
CA LYS A 16 -15.49 -6.99 2.32
C LYS A 16 -14.36 -7.96 2.66
N PHE A 17 -13.10 -7.57 2.37
CA PHE A 17 -11.95 -8.45 2.53
C PHE A 17 -11.48 -8.60 3.98
N LYS A 18 -11.87 -7.70 4.88
CA LYS A 18 -11.54 -7.81 6.30
C LYS A 18 -11.97 -9.14 6.94
N LYS A 19 -12.98 -9.79 6.39
CA LYS A 19 -13.51 -11.05 6.91
C LYS A 19 -12.56 -12.24 6.67
N GLU A 20 -11.74 -12.17 5.63
CA GLU A 20 -10.91 -13.31 5.18
C GLU A 20 -9.43 -12.99 5.08
N TYR A 21 -9.05 -11.71 5.07
CA TYR A 21 -7.69 -11.24 4.87
C TYR A 21 -7.22 -10.33 5.99
N LEU A 22 -5.93 -10.37 6.29
CA LEU A 22 -5.25 -9.27 6.97
C LEU A 22 -5.16 -8.08 6.01
N LEU A 23 -5.52 -6.91 6.48
CA LEU A 23 -5.42 -5.66 5.72
C LEU A 23 -4.32 -4.80 6.30
N ILE A 24 -3.24 -4.65 5.55
CA ILE A 24 -2.05 -3.92 5.98
C ILE A 24 -1.75 -2.81 4.96
N MET A 25 -1.54 -1.60 5.45
CA MET A 25 -1.08 -0.48 4.64
C MET A 25 0.43 -0.34 4.74
N VAL A 26 1.08 -0.12 3.59
CA VAL A 26 2.52 0.11 3.49
C VAL A 26 2.73 1.42 2.76
N THR A 27 3.35 2.40 3.40
CA THR A 27 3.44 3.76 2.85
C THR A 27 4.83 4.38 2.96
N ASN A 28 5.30 5.00 1.88
CA ASN A 28 6.44 5.92 1.91
C ASN A 28 5.93 7.32 2.29
N GLN A 29 6.58 7.96 3.28
CA GLN A 29 6.26 9.31 3.75
C GLN A 29 7.52 10.17 3.86
N PRO A 30 8.18 10.49 2.72
CA PRO A 30 9.42 11.25 2.72
C PRO A 30 9.22 12.72 3.11
N ASP A 31 8.00 13.22 3.09
CA ASP A 31 7.66 14.61 3.40
C ASP A 31 8.02 15.00 4.84
N TYR A 32 8.15 14.04 5.73
CA TYR A 32 8.67 14.28 7.08
C TYR A 32 10.12 14.80 7.04
N LEU A 33 11.02 14.12 6.32
CA LEU A 33 12.41 14.53 6.17
C LEU A 33 12.53 15.81 5.34
N ARG A 34 11.66 16.01 4.38
CA ARG A 34 11.62 17.20 3.53
C ARG A 34 10.97 18.40 4.22
N LYS A 35 10.62 18.28 5.50
CA LYS A 35 9.94 19.31 6.31
C LYS A 35 8.61 19.81 5.71
N LYS A 36 7.98 19.04 4.85
CA LYS A 36 6.68 19.34 4.25
C LYS A 36 5.52 18.83 5.09
N ASN A 37 5.78 17.93 6.03
CA ASN A 37 4.79 17.41 6.95
C ASN A 37 5.44 17.01 8.27
N THR A 38 4.66 16.94 9.34
CA THR A 38 5.13 16.51 10.66
C THR A 38 4.85 15.04 10.89
N LYS A 39 5.68 14.37 11.69
CA LYS A 39 5.46 12.98 12.10
C LYS A 39 4.12 12.81 12.81
N LYS A 40 3.76 13.76 13.69
CA LYS A 40 2.49 13.78 14.39
C LYS A 40 1.32 13.82 13.41
N ASN A 41 1.40 14.67 12.38
CA ASN A 41 0.35 14.81 11.37
C ASN A 41 0.19 13.52 10.56
N ILE A 42 1.30 12.91 10.14
CA ILE A 42 1.31 11.62 9.44
C ILE A 42 0.68 10.53 10.31
N GLN A 43 1.05 10.45 11.58
CA GLN A 43 0.48 9.48 12.52
C GLN A 43 -1.03 9.68 12.71
N THR A 44 -1.49 10.93 12.81
CA THR A 44 -2.92 11.25 12.93
C THR A 44 -3.70 10.79 11.71
N ILE A 45 -3.18 11.05 10.51
CA ILE A 45 -3.77 10.59 9.25
C ILE A 45 -3.82 9.05 9.21
N ASN A 46 -2.73 8.40 9.58
CA ASN A 46 -2.63 6.94 9.58
C ASN A 46 -3.63 6.29 10.55
N GLN A 47 -3.81 6.85 11.75
CA GLN A 47 -4.80 6.37 12.70
C GLN A 47 -6.23 6.51 12.17
N TYR A 48 -6.52 7.62 11.52
CA TYR A 48 -7.80 7.83 10.85
C TYR A 48 -8.04 6.77 9.76
N LEU A 49 -7.04 6.54 8.88
CA LEU A 49 -7.12 5.55 7.82
C LEU A 49 -7.26 4.13 8.37
N LYS A 50 -6.52 3.80 9.41
CA LYS A 50 -6.59 2.49 10.07
C LYS A 50 -8.02 2.17 10.50
N LYS A 51 -8.69 3.13 11.12
CA LYS A 51 -10.08 2.97 11.56
C LYS A 51 -11.05 2.91 10.39
N LYS A 52 -10.93 3.82 9.42
CA LYS A 52 -11.85 3.93 8.28
C LYS A 52 -11.77 2.76 7.31
N LEU A 53 -10.59 2.19 7.14
CA LEU A 53 -10.34 1.10 6.20
C LEU A 53 -10.21 -0.27 6.87
N TYR A 54 -10.49 -0.34 8.18
CA TYR A 54 -10.43 -1.61 8.94
C TYR A 54 -9.05 -2.28 8.87
N LEU A 55 -7.97 -1.48 8.85
CA LEU A 55 -6.61 -2.01 8.71
C LEU A 55 -6.15 -2.69 10.01
N ASP A 56 -5.46 -3.80 9.85
CA ASP A 56 -4.84 -4.52 10.97
C ASP A 56 -3.54 -3.85 11.41
N ASP A 57 -2.77 -3.34 10.44
CA ASP A 57 -1.51 -2.66 10.73
C ASP A 57 -1.14 -1.66 9.64
N ILE A 58 -0.18 -0.78 9.97
CA ILE A 58 0.39 0.21 9.05
C ILE A 58 1.90 0.24 9.21
N TYR A 59 2.62 0.11 8.09
CA TYR A 59 4.08 0.25 8.03
C TYR A 59 4.43 1.54 7.29
N VAL A 60 5.27 2.36 7.90
CA VAL A 60 5.64 3.69 7.37
C VAL A 60 7.14 3.75 7.17
N CYS A 61 7.57 4.16 5.98
CA CYS A 61 8.94 4.54 5.71
C CYS A 61 9.04 6.05 5.59
N TYR A 62 9.83 6.67 6.45
CA TYR A 62 10.07 8.12 6.44
C TYR A 62 11.28 8.55 5.61
N SER A 63 12.12 7.61 5.20
CA SER A 63 13.31 7.88 4.41
C SER A 63 12.99 8.35 2.99
N ASP A 64 13.82 9.25 2.46
CA ASP A 64 13.83 9.62 1.04
C ASP A 64 15.00 8.99 0.27
N ASP A 65 15.81 8.17 0.93
CA ASP A 65 16.91 7.42 0.33
C ASP A 65 16.40 6.13 -0.31
N ASP A 66 16.58 6.02 -1.63
CA ASP A 66 16.15 4.85 -2.41
C ASP A 66 16.90 3.56 -2.02
N ASN A 67 18.04 3.64 -1.33
CA ASN A 67 18.75 2.49 -0.78
C ASN A 67 18.20 2.01 0.57
N CYS A 68 17.29 2.75 1.18
CA CYS A 68 16.69 2.36 2.46
C CYS A 68 15.90 1.05 2.30
N TYR A 69 16.18 0.08 3.16
CA TYR A 69 15.53 -1.24 3.18
C TYR A 69 14.00 -1.15 3.14
N ASN A 70 13.42 -0.19 3.87
CA ASN A 70 11.98 -0.04 4.00
C ASN A 70 11.33 0.82 2.91
N ARG A 71 12.14 1.57 2.14
CA ARG A 71 11.57 2.46 1.12
C ARG A 71 11.22 1.69 -0.15
N LYS A 72 9.93 1.63 -0.51
CA LYS A 72 9.49 1.07 -1.80
C LYS A 72 10.23 1.79 -2.96
N PRO A 73 10.72 1.08 -3.96
CA PRO A 73 10.40 -0.30 -4.35
C PRO A 73 11.15 -1.40 -3.60
N ASN A 74 11.90 -1.08 -2.53
CA ASN A 74 12.46 -2.11 -1.67
C ASN A 74 11.36 -2.79 -0.85
N PRO A 75 11.41 -4.10 -0.66
CA PRO A 75 10.32 -4.86 -0.03
C PRO A 75 10.42 -4.98 1.49
N GLY A 76 11.28 -4.18 2.15
CA GLY A 76 11.56 -4.32 3.58
C GLY A 76 10.34 -4.29 4.48
N MET A 77 9.42 -3.33 4.25
CA MET A 77 8.19 -3.26 5.05
C MET A 77 7.28 -4.48 4.85
N ILE A 78 7.28 -5.07 3.65
CA ILE A 78 6.54 -6.31 3.37
C ILE A 78 7.13 -7.47 4.17
N TYR A 79 8.46 -7.58 4.21
CA TYR A 79 9.15 -8.62 4.99
C TYR A 79 8.96 -8.44 6.49
N ASP A 80 8.93 -7.21 6.99
CA ASP A 80 8.64 -6.93 8.40
C ASP A 80 7.22 -7.39 8.78
N ALA A 81 6.25 -7.11 7.92
CA ALA A 81 4.88 -7.60 8.10
C ALA A 81 4.80 -9.12 8.04
N GLN A 82 5.52 -9.75 7.10
CA GLN A 82 5.59 -11.20 6.99
C GLN A 82 6.08 -11.85 8.29
N LYS A 83 7.14 -11.32 8.88
CA LYS A 83 7.68 -11.83 10.14
C LYS A 83 6.69 -11.72 11.28
N LYS A 84 6.03 -10.56 11.39
CA LYS A 84 5.10 -10.30 12.50
C LYS A 84 3.84 -11.17 12.44
N TYR A 85 3.30 -11.39 11.24
CA TYR A 85 2.00 -12.05 11.05
C TYR A 85 2.09 -13.43 10.39
N ASN A 86 3.29 -13.93 10.13
CA ASN A 86 3.51 -15.19 9.43
C ASN A 86 2.75 -15.29 8.10
N ILE A 87 2.90 -14.27 7.26
CA ILE A 87 2.16 -14.12 6.00
C ILE A 87 2.72 -15.02 4.91
N ASP A 88 1.86 -15.69 4.15
CA ASP A 88 2.22 -16.34 2.89
C ASP A 88 2.21 -15.30 1.77
N LEU A 89 3.39 -14.78 1.41
CA LEU A 89 3.53 -13.72 0.42
C LEU A 89 3.05 -14.14 -0.97
N LYS A 90 3.22 -15.40 -1.34
CA LYS A 90 2.77 -15.92 -2.65
C LYS A 90 1.25 -15.93 -2.81
N LYS A 91 0.53 -15.94 -1.68
CA LYS A 91 -0.94 -15.86 -1.63
C LYS A 91 -1.44 -14.48 -1.24
N SER A 92 -0.55 -13.50 -1.12
CA SER A 92 -0.87 -12.13 -0.72
C SER A 92 -0.95 -11.22 -1.92
N TYR A 93 -1.90 -10.28 -1.88
CA TYR A 93 -2.08 -9.25 -2.89
C TYR A 93 -1.41 -7.96 -2.43
N PHE A 94 -0.65 -7.33 -3.33
CA PHE A 94 -0.04 -6.03 -3.08
C PHE A 94 -0.56 -5.04 -4.12
N ILE A 95 -1.29 -4.03 -3.64
CA ILE A 95 -2.15 -3.19 -4.47
C ILE A 95 -1.71 -1.75 -4.37
N GLY A 96 -1.58 -1.06 -5.49
CA GLY A 96 -1.30 0.36 -5.50
C GLY A 96 -1.33 0.98 -6.89
N ASP A 97 -1.13 2.29 -6.93
CA ASP A 97 -1.24 3.12 -8.14
C ASP A 97 0.09 3.74 -8.57
N ARG A 98 1.20 3.33 -7.95
CA ARG A 98 2.55 3.82 -8.24
C ARG A 98 3.49 2.68 -8.60
N TRP A 99 4.47 2.96 -9.46
CA TRP A 99 5.47 1.98 -9.88
C TRP A 99 6.27 1.38 -8.71
N ARG A 100 6.50 2.17 -7.67
CA ARG A 100 7.22 1.73 -6.46
C ARG A 100 6.48 0.63 -5.71
N VAL A 101 5.15 0.68 -5.70
CA VAL A 101 4.31 -0.38 -5.10
C VAL A 101 4.50 -1.69 -5.87
N ILE A 102 4.40 -1.63 -7.18
CA ILE A 102 4.53 -2.84 -8.02
C ILE A 102 5.93 -3.42 -7.89
N GLY A 103 6.97 -2.58 -7.87
CA GLY A 103 8.35 -3.02 -7.65
C GLY A 103 8.53 -3.77 -6.32
N ALA A 104 8.02 -3.22 -5.22
CA ALA A 104 8.11 -3.85 -3.91
C ALA A 104 7.34 -5.18 -3.86
N GLY A 105 6.11 -5.21 -4.38
CA GLY A 105 5.30 -6.41 -4.43
C GLY A 105 5.92 -7.52 -5.27
N ASN A 106 6.47 -7.19 -6.45
CA ASN A 106 7.16 -8.15 -7.31
C ASN A 106 8.41 -8.74 -6.64
N LYS A 107 9.23 -7.89 -6.02
CA LYS A 107 10.42 -8.35 -5.29
C LYS A 107 10.08 -9.27 -4.13
N ALA A 108 8.97 -9.01 -3.45
CA ALA A 108 8.47 -9.86 -2.37
C ALA A 108 7.70 -11.09 -2.86
N LYS A 109 7.52 -11.25 -4.17
CA LYS A 109 6.76 -12.36 -4.78
C LYS A 109 5.29 -12.39 -4.40
N CYS A 110 4.72 -11.20 -4.12
CA CYS A 110 3.28 -11.03 -3.96
C CYS A 110 2.56 -10.99 -5.33
N ILE A 111 1.25 -11.20 -5.29
CA ILE A 111 0.39 -10.98 -6.46
C ILE A 111 0.14 -9.47 -6.56
N THR A 112 0.70 -8.82 -7.58
CA THR A 112 0.61 -7.36 -7.70
C THR A 112 -0.59 -6.94 -8.54
N ILE A 113 -1.32 -5.94 -8.05
CA ILE A 113 -2.44 -5.30 -8.74
C ILE A 113 -2.14 -3.82 -8.87
N PHE A 114 -1.96 -3.36 -10.10
CA PHE A 114 -1.74 -1.95 -10.42
C PHE A 114 -3.06 -1.27 -10.73
N ILE A 115 -3.36 -0.19 -9.99
CA ILE A 115 -4.50 0.68 -10.27
C ILE A 115 -3.98 1.80 -11.17
N ASN A 116 -4.34 1.76 -12.45
CA ASN A 116 -3.86 2.73 -13.43
C ASN A 116 -4.64 4.04 -13.32
N ARG A 117 -3.99 5.07 -12.78
CA ARG A 117 -4.49 6.44 -12.63
C ARG A 117 -4.00 7.37 -13.74
N ASN A 118 -3.32 6.84 -14.77
CA ASN A 118 -2.71 7.62 -15.85
C ASN A 118 -1.73 8.69 -15.35
N TYR A 119 -0.98 8.40 -14.28
CA TYR A 119 0.08 9.29 -13.85
C TYR A 119 1.20 9.34 -14.90
N SER A 120 1.84 10.50 -15.05
CA SER A 120 2.94 10.72 -16.02
C SER A 120 4.28 10.13 -15.58
N GLU A 121 4.28 9.08 -14.78
CA GLU A 121 5.48 8.36 -14.37
C GLU A 121 5.65 7.09 -15.20
N LYS A 122 6.92 6.73 -15.46
CA LYS A 122 7.23 5.49 -16.17
C LYS A 122 7.13 4.31 -15.21
N ASN A 123 6.24 3.36 -15.53
CA ASN A 123 6.15 2.11 -14.80
C ASN A 123 7.12 1.10 -15.39
N ILE A 124 8.24 0.87 -14.68
CA ILE A 124 9.31 -0.05 -15.11
C ILE A 124 9.10 -1.49 -14.61
N PHE A 125 8.09 -1.72 -13.77
CA PHE A 125 7.74 -3.04 -13.25
C PHE A 125 6.42 -3.51 -13.82
N LYS A 126 6.36 -4.79 -14.21
CA LYS A 126 5.14 -5.40 -14.75
C LYS A 126 4.25 -5.93 -13.62
N PRO A 127 3.02 -5.43 -13.42
CA PRO A 127 2.10 -5.98 -12.46
C PRO A 127 1.51 -7.32 -12.96
N LYS A 128 1.02 -8.14 -12.03
CA LYS A 128 0.25 -9.34 -12.37
C LYS A 128 -1.10 -8.96 -12.97
N PHE A 129 -1.76 -7.96 -12.39
CA PHE A 129 -3.04 -7.44 -12.88
C PHE A 129 -2.99 -5.91 -13.00
N ASN A 130 -3.67 -5.39 -14.00
CA ASN A 130 -3.80 -3.95 -14.25
C ASN A 130 -5.29 -3.61 -14.31
N VAL A 131 -5.73 -2.71 -13.44
CA VAL A 131 -7.14 -2.29 -13.36
C VAL A 131 -7.23 -0.77 -13.42
N LYS A 132 -8.37 -0.25 -13.85
CA LYS A 132 -8.66 1.19 -13.87
C LYS A 132 -9.48 1.60 -12.64
N GLU A 133 -10.36 0.73 -12.18
CA GLU A 133 -11.29 0.99 -11.09
C GLU A 133 -11.08 0.02 -9.93
N ILE A 134 -11.26 0.52 -8.71
CA ILE A 134 -11.11 -0.30 -7.49
C ILE A 134 -12.09 -1.48 -7.49
N ASN A 135 -13.29 -1.31 -8.02
CA ASN A 135 -14.28 -2.38 -8.08
C ASN A 135 -13.86 -3.59 -8.92
N GLU A 136 -12.95 -3.41 -9.88
CA GLU A 136 -12.41 -4.53 -10.66
C GLU A 136 -11.60 -5.50 -9.80
N ILE A 137 -11.05 -5.04 -8.67
CA ILE A 137 -10.29 -5.85 -7.72
C ILE A 137 -11.17 -6.95 -7.12
N LEU A 138 -12.47 -6.70 -6.96
CA LEU A 138 -13.44 -7.68 -6.46
C LEU A 138 -13.53 -8.94 -7.32
N LYS A 139 -13.19 -8.85 -8.60
CA LYS A 139 -13.18 -9.97 -9.54
C LYS A 139 -11.88 -10.75 -9.52
N ILE A 140 -10.80 -10.13 -9.03
CA ILE A 140 -9.45 -10.71 -8.99
C ILE A 140 -9.21 -11.45 -7.69
N ILE A 141 -9.53 -10.83 -6.56
CA ILE A 141 -9.34 -11.41 -5.23
C ILE A 141 -10.53 -12.34 -4.91
N LYS A 142 -10.21 -13.57 -4.70
CA LYS A 142 -11.21 -14.62 -4.42
C LYS A 142 -11.16 -15.08 -2.97
#